data_bc141d7e39e970e66cf7a61c5c4bd3b9
#
_entry.id   bc141d7e39e970e66cf7a61c5c4bd3b9
#
_cell.length_a   1.000
_cell.length_b   1.000
_cell.length_c   1.000
_cell.angle_alpha   90.00
_cell.angle_beta   90.00
_cell.angle_gamma   90.00
#
_symmetry.space_group_name_H-M   'P 1'
#
loop_
_entity.id
_entity.type
_entity.pdbx_description
1 polymer ?
#
loop_
_entity_poly.entity_id
_entity_poly.type
_entity_poly.pdbx_seq_one_letter_code
_entity_poly.pdbx_strand_id
1 'polypeptide(L)'
;MTITRRKFIKTSTAGALTLAIPSLSWSQIDLGSGSISTISDGTITLPGSLSFDSSMPSDELDVILNDFELSKDELTRECNLTLYDDGSKKVLFDAGAGVDFLNGMGNLVESLEAIDLSTDDITDVVFTHAHPDHIWGVLDDFDDLTFQNANYHIGRTEWEYWFDSETVNNAVSYTHLRAHETLT
;
A
#
# COMPACT_ATOMS: atom_id res chain seq x y z
N MET A 1 -23.55 26.52 -4.07
CA MET A 1 -23.05 26.02 -5.37
C MET A 1 -21.64 25.51 -5.12
N THR A 2 -21.49 24.22 -4.85
CA THR A 2 -20.23 23.60 -4.43
C THR A 2 -19.44 23.25 -5.69
N ILE A 3 -18.26 23.83 -5.86
CA ILE A 3 -17.38 23.54 -6.99
C ILE A 3 -16.55 22.33 -6.61
N THR A 4 -16.75 21.20 -7.28
CA THR A 4 -15.90 20.02 -7.08
C THR A 4 -14.50 20.25 -7.62
N ARG A 5 -13.46 19.62 -7.02
CA ARG A 5 -12.06 19.69 -7.45
C ARG A 5 -11.88 19.47 -8.95
N ARG A 6 -12.67 18.58 -9.53
CA ARG A 6 -12.67 18.28 -10.97
C ARG A 6 -13.12 19.49 -11.85
N LYS A 7 -13.99 20.34 -11.34
CA LYS A 7 -14.41 21.59 -12.01
C LYS A 7 -13.35 22.69 -11.86
N PHE A 8 -12.67 22.73 -10.70
CA PHE A 8 -11.60 23.69 -10.44
C PHE A 8 -10.42 23.50 -11.39
N ILE A 9 -9.99 22.25 -11.61
CA ILE A 9 -8.88 21.93 -12.52
C ILE A 9 -9.21 22.27 -14.00
N LYS A 10 -10.48 22.20 -14.40
CA LYS A 10 -10.89 22.52 -15.78
C LYS A 10 -11.04 24.03 -16.08
N THR A 11 -11.07 24.89 -15.06
CA THR A 11 -11.28 26.34 -15.22
C THR A 11 -10.04 27.19 -14.92
N SER A 12 -8.94 26.61 -14.47
CA SER A 12 -7.68 27.32 -14.20
C SER A 12 -6.78 27.33 -15.42
N THR A 13 -7.10 28.16 -16.40
CA THR A 13 -6.14 28.59 -17.42
C THR A 13 -5.46 29.87 -16.92
N ALA A 14 -4.28 29.73 -16.37
CA ALA A 14 -3.12 30.63 -16.39
C ALA A 14 -2.32 30.54 -15.08
N GLY A 15 -1.08 30.13 -15.18
CA GLY A 15 -0.08 30.19 -14.12
C GLY A 15 0.37 28.79 -13.69
N ALA A 16 1.31 28.22 -14.44
CA ALA A 16 1.95 26.95 -14.11
C ALA A 16 2.81 27.09 -12.86
N LEU A 17 2.25 26.84 -11.69
CA LEU A 17 2.97 26.20 -10.61
C LEU A 17 2.69 24.70 -10.78
N THR A 18 3.56 23.99 -11.45
CA THR A 18 3.63 22.53 -11.38
C THR A 18 4.16 22.18 -9.98
N LEU A 19 3.26 22.16 -9.01
CA LEU A 19 3.44 21.28 -7.88
C LEU A 19 3.46 19.88 -8.50
N ALA A 20 4.60 19.20 -8.41
CA ALA A 20 4.67 17.78 -8.70
C ALA A 20 3.76 17.09 -7.67
N ILE A 21 2.50 16.91 -8.04
CA ILE A 21 1.63 15.97 -7.37
C ILE A 21 2.27 14.63 -7.70
N PRO A 22 2.75 13.85 -6.72
CA PRO A 22 3.16 12.48 -7.01
C PRO A 22 2.03 11.87 -7.83
N SER A 23 2.37 11.22 -8.92
CA SER A 23 1.39 10.58 -9.80
C SER A 23 0.77 9.44 -9.00
N LEU A 24 -0.32 9.73 -8.30
CA LEU A 24 -1.15 8.70 -7.68
C LEU A 24 -1.69 7.87 -8.85
N SER A 25 -0.99 6.80 -9.17
CA SER A 25 -1.43 5.87 -10.19
C SER A 25 -2.58 5.06 -9.61
N TRP A 26 -3.78 5.36 -10.05
CA TRP A 26 -4.91 4.51 -9.77
C TRP A 26 -5.54 4.04 -11.07
N SER A 27 -5.99 2.80 -11.09
CA SER A 27 -6.76 2.21 -12.18
C SER A 27 -8.02 1.59 -11.61
N GLN A 28 -9.11 1.61 -12.39
CA GLN A 28 -10.37 1.03 -11.98
C GLN A 28 -10.90 0.11 -13.08
N ILE A 29 -11.39 -1.05 -12.65
CA ILE A 29 -12.06 -2.04 -13.50
C ILE A 29 -13.49 -2.17 -13.00
N ASP A 30 -14.46 -1.89 -13.89
CA ASP A 30 -15.89 -2.12 -13.61
C ASP A 30 -16.22 -3.60 -13.85
N LEU A 31 -16.80 -4.24 -12.83
CA LEU A 31 -17.26 -5.63 -12.84
C LEU A 31 -18.77 -5.76 -13.08
N GLY A 32 -19.48 -4.63 -13.27
CA GLY A 32 -20.93 -4.58 -13.41
C GLY A 32 -21.70 -4.64 -12.09
N SER A 33 -21.27 -5.45 -11.12
CA SER A 33 -21.84 -5.53 -9.75
C SER A 33 -20.96 -4.81 -8.72
N GLY A 34 -19.90 -4.17 -9.14
CA GLY A 34 -18.93 -3.48 -8.30
C GLY A 34 -17.72 -3.10 -9.14
N SER A 35 -16.70 -2.57 -8.49
CA SER A 35 -15.45 -2.18 -9.12
C SER A 35 -14.24 -2.62 -8.33
N ILE A 36 -13.12 -2.81 -9.03
CA ILE A 36 -11.80 -3.00 -8.42
C ILE A 36 -10.95 -1.80 -8.78
N SER A 37 -10.34 -1.19 -7.77
CA SER A 37 -9.43 -0.07 -7.93
C SER A 37 -8.07 -0.39 -7.34
N THR A 38 -7.00 0.09 -7.99
CA THR A 38 -5.65 0.08 -7.42
C THR A 38 -5.43 1.37 -6.66
N ILE A 39 -5.00 1.27 -5.41
CA ILE A 39 -4.71 2.40 -4.53
C ILE A 39 -3.23 2.37 -4.18
N SER A 40 -2.52 3.46 -4.40
CA SER A 40 -1.08 3.52 -4.11
C SER A 40 -0.84 3.83 -2.64
N ASP A 41 0.06 3.07 -2.02
CA ASP A 41 0.65 3.41 -0.71
C ASP A 41 2.00 4.14 -0.87
N GLY A 42 2.39 4.45 -2.10
CA GLY A 42 3.65 5.10 -2.43
C GLY A 42 4.65 4.16 -3.10
N THR A 43 5.94 4.47 -2.94
CA THR A 43 7.02 3.72 -3.58
C THR A 43 8.09 3.31 -2.58
N ILE A 44 8.67 2.14 -2.80
CA ILE A 44 9.85 1.68 -2.07
C ILE A 44 11.05 1.60 -3.00
N THR A 45 12.16 2.23 -2.62
CA THR A 45 13.44 2.09 -3.31
C THR A 45 14.38 1.25 -2.48
N LEU A 46 14.80 0.13 -3.02
CA LEU A 46 15.72 -0.80 -2.36
C LEU A 46 17.02 -0.92 -3.14
N PRO A 47 18.17 -1.10 -2.43
CA PRO A 47 19.44 -1.46 -3.08
C PRO A 47 19.29 -2.68 -3.97
N GLY A 48 19.97 -2.68 -5.12
CA GLY A 48 19.95 -3.80 -6.06
C GLY A 48 20.41 -5.13 -5.42
N SER A 49 21.34 -5.06 -4.45
CA SER A 49 21.79 -6.22 -3.68
C SER A 49 20.70 -6.91 -2.85
N LEU A 50 19.61 -6.20 -2.54
CA LEU A 50 18.43 -6.74 -1.86
C LEU A 50 17.30 -7.08 -2.82
N SER A 51 17.32 -6.53 -4.03
CA SER A 51 16.25 -6.64 -5.00
C SER A 51 16.48 -7.75 -6.03
N PHE A 52 17.74 -8.09 -6.31
CA PHE A 52 18.09 -9.05 -7.34
C PHE A 52 18.76 -10.28 -6.75
N ASP A 53 18.46 -11.44 -7.33
CA ASP A 53 19.06 -12.71 -6.90
C ASP A 53 20.57 -12.72 -7.18
N SER A 54 21.35 -12.84 -6.12
CA SER A 54 22.81 -12.93 -6.19
C SER A 54 23.33 -14.22 -6.83
N SER A 55 22.46 -15.23 -7.02
CA SER A 55 22.82 -16.49 -7.68
C SER A 55 22.76 -16.41 -9.21
N MET A 56 22.09 -15.37 -9.75
CA MET A 56 22.01 -15.14 -11.19
C MET A 56 23.35 -14.63 -11.72
N PRO A 57 23.89 -15.19 -12.82
CA PRO A 57 25.07 -14.63 -13.48
C PRO A 57 24.89 -13.16 -13.86
N SER A 58 25.91 -12.34 -13.57
CA SER A 58 25.82 -10.88 -13.72
C SER A 58 25.50 -10.44 -15.15
N ASP A 59 26.01 -11.14 -16.13
CA ASP A 59 25.78 -10.87 -17.56
C ASP A 59 24.33 -11.18 -17.98
N GLU A 60 23.71 -12.22 -17.42
CA GLU A 60 22.30 -12.54 -17.66
C GLU A 60 21.39 -11.47 -17.00
N LEU A 61 21.70 -11.06 -15.76
CA LEU A 61 20.99 -10.01 -15.07
C LEU A 61 21.08 -8.68 -15.85
N ASP A 62 22.27 -8.32 -16.31
CA ASP A 62 22.50 -7.09 -17.06
C ASP A 62 21.68 -7.03 -18.36
N VAL A 63 21.49 -8.17 -19.05
CA VAL A 63 20.62 -8.24 -20.24
C VAL A 63 19.16 -7.93 -19.85
N ILE A 64 18.65 -8.57 -18.79
CA ILE A 64 17.27 -8.37 -18.34
C ILE A 64 17.05 -6.90 -17.92
N LEU A 65 17.95 -6.37 -17.09
CA LEU A 65 17.79 -5.00 -16.59
C LEU A 65 17.84 -3.96 -17.72
N ASN A 66 18.71 -4.16 -18.73
CA ASN A 66 18.77 -3.30 -19.89
C ASN A 66 17.48 -3.36 -20.75
N ASP A 67 16.89 -4.55 -20.91
CA ASP A 67 15.65 -4.71 -21.65
C ASP A 67 14.46 -3.97 -21.01
N PHE A 68 14.50 -3.81 -19.68
CA PHE A 68 13.47 -3.10 -18.90
C PHE A 68 13.89 -1.69 -18.47
N GLU A 69 15.03 -1.19 -18.92
CA GLU A 69 15.59 0.13 -18.55
C GLU A 69 15.73 0.32 -17.02
N LEU A 70 16.05 -0.76 -16.29
CA LEU A 70 16.20 -0.78 -14.84
C LEU A 70 17.66 -0.61 -14.40
N SER A 71 17.86 0.06 -13.26
CA SER A 71 19.16 0.19 -12.61
C SER A 71 19.53 -1.10 -11.88
N LYS A 72 20.80 -1.46 -11.93
CA LYS A 72 21.37 -2.57 -11.13
C LYS A 72 21.65 -2.16 -9.69
N ASP A 73 21.85 -0.86 -9.45
CA ASP A 73 22.25 -0.34 -8.14
C ASP A 73 21.08 -0.24 -7.19
N GLU A 74 19.89 0.10 -7.73
CA GLU A 74 18.66 0.25 -6.96
C GLU A 74 17.44 -0.11 -7.81
N LEU A 75 16.38 -0.55 -7.13
CA LEU A 75 15.07 -0.81 -7.74
C LEU A 75 13.99 -0.06 -6.97
N THR A 76 13.30 0.83 -7.68
CA THR A 76 12.09 1.49 -7.18
C THR A 76 10.85 0.71 -7.64
N ARG A 77 9.98 0.40 -6.68
CA ARG A 77 8.74 -0.34 -6.92
C ARG A 77 7.56 0.42 -6.34
N GLU A 78 6.45 0.40 -7.07
CA GLU A 78 5.16 0.88 -6.58
C GLU A 78 4.60 -0.11 -5.54
N CYS A 79 4.06 0.43 -4.44
CA CYS A 79 3.33 -0.33 -3.44
C CYS A 79 1.84 -0.06 -3.63
N ASN A 80 1.18 -1.01 -4.28
CA ASN A 80 -0.21 -0.86 -4.69
C ASN A 80 -1.11 -1.85 -3.94
N LEU A 81 -2.18 -1.32 -3.37
CA LEU A 81 -3.24 -2.09 -2.74
C LEU A 81 -4.45 -2.21 -3.65
N THR A 82 -5.30 -3.16 -3.35
CA THR A 82 -6.55 -3.37 -4.09
C THR A 82 -7.74 -2.97 -3.23
N LEU A 83 -8.63 -2.16 -3.77
CA LEU A 83 -9.92 -1.82 -3.20
C LEU A 83 -11.04 -2.40 -4.06
N TYR A 84 -11.92 -3.21 -3.46
CA TYR A 84 -13.18 -3.65 -4.05
C TYR A 84 -14.32 -2.81 -3.47
N ASP A 85 -15.21 -2.31 -4.34
CA ASP A 85 -16.39 -1.52 -3.96
C ASP A 85 -17.61 -2.01 -4.76
N ASP A 86 -18.65 -2.48 -4.07
CA ASP A 86 -19.94 -2.88 -4.65
C ASP A 86 -21.08 -1.89 -4.31
N GLY A 87 -20.74 -0.74 -3.75
CA GLY A 87 -21.69 0.28 -3.32
C GLY A 87 -22.20 0.10 -1.90
N SER A 88 -22.15 -1.11 -1.34
CA SER A 88 -22.52 -1.40 0.05
C SER A 88 -21.31 -1.77 0.91
N LYS A 89 -20.33 -2.44 0.32
CA LYS A 89 -19.07 -2.83 0.95
C LYS A 89 -17.89 -2.23 0.22
N LYS A 90 -16.93 -1.75 0.98
CA LYS A 90 -15.63 -1.34 0.52
C LYS A 90 -14.59 -2.21 1.22
N VAL A 91 -14.05 -3.17 0.48
CA VAL A 91 -13.09 -4.14 0.98
C VAL A 91 -11.69 -3.75 0.50
N LEU A 92 -10.84 -3.41 1.46
CA LEU A 92 -9.44 -3.10 1.18
C LEU A 92 -8.60 -4.36 1.40
N PHE A 93 -7.77 -4.71 0.45
CA PHE A 93 -6.80 -5.80 0.58
C PHE A 93 -5.47 -5.21 1.00
N ASP A 94 -5.04 -5.56 2.23
CA ASP A 94 -3.94 -5.02 3.00
C ASP A 94 -4.18 -3.57 3.50
N ALA A 95 -3.39 -3.14 4.48
CA ALA A 95 -3.50 -1.82 5.09
C ALA A 95 -2.32 -0.88 4.72
N GLY A 96 -1.41 -1.35 3.89
CA GLY A 96 -0.19 -0.62 3.55
C GLY A 96 0.87 -0.66 4.64
N ALA A 97 1.93 0.10 4.42
CA ALA A 97 3.12 0.12 5.25
C ALA A 97 3.02 1.05 6.46
N GLY A 98 2.07 1.98 6.43
CA GLY A 98 2.03 3.05 7.42
C GLY A 98 3.17 4.06 7.27
N VAL A 99 3.04 5.16 8.01
CA VAL A 99 3.93 6.34 7.85
C VAL A 99 5.35 6.12 8.37
N ASP A 100 5.55 5.16 9.26
CA ASP A 100 6.83 4.90 9.94
C ASP A 100 7.71 3.85 9.25
N PHE A 101 7.26 3.24 8.14
CA PHE A 101 7.99 2.13 7.52
C PHE A 101 9.25 2.58 6.78
N LEU A 102 9.10 3.22 5.65
CA LEU A 102 10.19 3.74 4.82
C LEU A 102 9.78 5.02 4.10
N ASN A 103 10.75 5.90 3.83
CA ASN A 103 10.50 7.11 3.06
C ASN A 103 9.86 6.79 1.70
N GLY A 104 8.76 7.48 1.39
CA GLY A 104 8.03 7.33 0.14
C GLY A 104 6.84 6.37 0.20
N MET A 105 6.66 5.69 1.34
CA MET A 105 5.49 4.84 1.63
C MET A 105 4.55 5.48 2.65
N GLY A 106 3.43 4.81 2.95
CA GLY A 106 2.45 5.28 3.94
C GLY A 106 1.48 6.32 3.40
N ASN A 107 1.28 6.37 2.09
CA ASN A 107 0.40 7.37 1.43
C ASN A 107 -1.02 6.83 1.18
N LEU A 108 -1.38 5.69 1.78
CA LEU A 108 -2.66 5.02 1.52
C LEU A 108 -3.86 5.91 1.85
N VAL A 109 -3.83 6.59 3.00
CA VAL A 109 -4.94 7.47 3.44
C VAL A 109 -5.11 8.63 2.46
N GLU A 110 -4.01 9.29 2.07
CA GLU A 110 -4.03 10.37 1.09
C GLU A 110 -4.50 9.90 -0.30
N SER A 111 -4.16 8.66 -0.66
CA SER A 111 -4.61 8.05 -1.92
C SER A 111 -6.10 7.74 -1.91
N LEU A 112 -6.66 7.30 -0.79
CA LEU A 112 -8.11 7.14 -0.62
C LEU A 112 -8.82 8.50 -0.71
N GLU A 113 -8.32 9.51 -0.01
CA GLU A 113 -8.88 10.87 -0.08
C GLU A 113 -8.87 11.46 -1.50
N ALA A 114 -7.85 11.13 -2.30
CA ALA A 114 -7.74 11.59 -3.68
C ALA A 114 -8.85 11.06 -4.59
N ILE A 115 -9.49 9.96 -4.20
CA ILE A 115 -10.66 9.38 -4.89
C ILE A 115 -11.99 9.61 -4.15
N ASP A 116 -12.01 10.62 -3.26
CA ASP A 116 -13.17 11.01 -2.46
C ASP A 116 -13.64 9.93 -1.46
N LEU A 117 -12.74 9.08 -0.95
CA LEU A 117 -12.98 8.13 0.14
C LEU A 117 -12.21 8.57 1.39
N SER A 118 -12.77 8.22 2.55
CA SER A 118 -12.12 8.33 3.85
C SER A 118 -11.84 6.95 4.44
N THR A 119 -11.04 6.89 5.49
CA THR A 119 -10.80 5.64 6.24
C THR A 119 -12.09 5.08 6.84
N ASP A 120 -13.07 5.94 7.17
CA ASP A 120 -14.37 5.55 7.72
C ASP A 120 -15.27 4.84 6.71
N ASP A 121 -15.02 5.00 5.40
CA ASP A 121 -15.78 4.36 4.33
C ASP A 121 -15.40 2.89 4.13
N ILE A 122 -14.24 2.47 4.64
CA ILE A 122 -13.76 1.09 4.52
C ILE A 122 -14.53 0.19 5.49
N THR A 123 -15.18 -0.84 4.95
CA THR A 123 -16.02 -1.76 5.74
C THR A 123 -15.30 -3.03 6.16
N ASP A 124 -14.32 -3.45 5.40
CA ASP A 124 -13.54 -4.66 5.65
C ASP A 124 -12.09 -4.45 5.17
N VAL A 125 -11.13 -4.91 5.98
CA VAL A 125 -9.72 -5.02 5.61
C VAL A 125 -9.33 -6.49 5.60
N VAL A 126 -8.80 -6.98 4.49
CA VAL A 126 -8.43 -8.38 4.30
C VAL A 126 -6.92 -8.46 4.06
N PHE A 127 -6.18 -9.02 5.01
CA PHE A 127 -4.74 -9.20 4.87
C PHE A 127 -4.40 -10.38 3.99
N THR A 128 -3.57 -10.13 2.99
CA THR A 128 -2.97 -11.17 2.16
C THR A 128 -1.94 -11.95 2.94
N HIS A 129 -1.12 -11.24 3.72
CA HIS A 129 -0.13 -11.76 4.65
C HIS A 129 0.33 -10.66 5.63
N ALA A 130 1.12 -11.01 6.64
CA ALA A 130 1.49 -10.10 7.72
C ALA A 130 2.93 -9.52 7.60
N HIS A 131 3.40 -9.22 6.40
CA HIS A 131 4.63 -8.43 6.25
C HIS A 131 4.37 -6.95 6.57
N PRO A 132 5.39 -6.20 7.01
CA PRO A 132 5.23 -4.82 7.46
C PRO A 132 4.59 -3.88 6.45
N ASP A 133 4.94 -4.01 5.17
CA ASP A 133 4.39 -3.21 4.07
C ASP A 133 2.93 -3.51 3.72
N HIS A 134 2.32 -4.51 4.39
CA HIS A 134 0.92 -4.91 4.24
C HIS A 134 0.08 -4.66 5.50
N ILE A 135 0.70 -4.68 6.69
CA ILE A 135 -0.05 -4.66 7.96
C ILE A 135 0.21 -3.43 8.82
N TRP A 136 1.33 -2.72 8.65
CA TRP A 136 1.67 -1.63 9.58
C TRP A 136 0.75 -0.42 9.48
N GLY A 137 0.12 -0.18 8.34
CA GLY A 137 -0.89 0.85 8.18
C GLY A 137 -2.21 0.58 8.90
N VAL A 138 -2.31 -0.51 9.69
CA VAL A 138 -3.45 -0.78 10.60
C VAL A 138 -3.57 0.26 11.69
N LEU A 139 -2.43 0.79 12.14
CA LEU A 139 -2.37 1.83 13.16
C LEU A 139 -1.97 3.17 12.55
N ASP A 140 -2.58 4.22 13.06
CA ASP A 140 -2.21 5.60 12.77
C ASP A 140 -1.06 6.10 13.69
N ASP A 141 -0.71 7.38 13.58
CA ASP A 141 0.34 8.02 14.37
C ASP A 141 0.03 8.12 15.89
N PHE A 142 -1.19 7.80 16.28
CA PHE A 142 -1.65 7.83 17.67
C PHE A 142 -1.82 6.43 18.27
N ASP A 143 -1.41 5.40 17.55
CA ASP A 143 -1.65 3.99 17.88
C ASP A 143 -3.15 3.61 17.91
N ASP A 144 -4.01 4.37 17.22
CA ASP A 144 -5.41 4.03 16.99
C ASP A 144 -5.59 3.28 15.67
N LEU A 145 -6.67 2.50 15.53
CA LEU A 145 -6.96 1.81 14.27
C LEU A 145 -7.23 2.81 13.14
N THR A 146 -6.48 2.74 12.07
CA THR A 146 -6.65 3.60 10.87
C THR A 146 -8.04 3.44 10.25
N PHE A 147 -8.55 2.22 10.20
CA PHE A 147 -9.88 1.90 9.65
C PHE A 147 -10.83 1.49 10.77
N GLN A 148 -11.26 2.45 11.60
CA GLN A 148 -11.99 2.19 12.84
C GLN A 148 -13.35 1.51 12.64
N ASN A 149 -13.98 1.68 11.46
CA ASN A 149 -15.27 1.09 11.14
C ASN A 149 -15.16 -0.27 10.42
N ALA A 150 -13.94 -0.71 10.09
CA ALA A 150 -13.73 -1.93 9.33
C ALA A 150 -13.71 -3.19 10.19
N ASN A 151 -14.14 -4.31 9.60
CA ASN A 151 -13.83 -5.63 10.12
C ASN A 151 -12.48 -6.09 9.55
N TYR A 152 -11.63 -6.67 10.38
CA TYR A 152 -10.31 -7.13 9.97
C TYR A 152 -10.29 -8.64 9.79
N HIS A 153 -9.74 -9.09 8.67
CA HIS A 153 -9.69 -10.49 8.27
C HIS A 153 -8.27 -10.89 7.90
N ILE A 154 -7.82 -12.02 8.44
CA ILE A 154 -6.53 -12.62 8.09
C ILE A 154 -6.68 -14.13 7.94
N GLY A 155 -5.89 -14.74 7.07
CA GLY A 155 -5.87 -16.20 6.91
C GLY A 155 -5.43 -16.90 8.20
N ARG A 156 -6.15 -17.98 8.60
CA ARG A 156 -5.85 -18.71 9.84
C ARG A 156 -4.39 -19.18 9.90
N THR A 157 -3.86 -19.69 8.79
CA THR A 157 -2.47 -20.19 8.73
C THR A 157 -1.46 -19.08 8.96
N GLU A 158 -1.72 -17.89 8.39
CA GLU A 158 -0.89 -16.69 8.56
C GLU A 158 -0.93 -16.22 10.01
N TRP A 159 -2.14 -16.14 10.57
CA TRP A 159 -2.33 -15.80 11.98
C TRP A 159 -1.58 -16.77 12.91
N GLU A 160 -1.82 -18.08 12.77
CA GLU A 160 -1.19 -19.11 13.60
C GLU A 160 0.35 -19.09 13.49
N TYR A 161 0.89 -18.81 12.30
CA TYR A 161 2.34 -18.70 12.08
C TYR A 161 2.94 -17.52 12.86
N TRP A 162 2.35 -16.34 12.74
CA TRP A 162 2.90 -15.13 13.38
C TRP A 162 2.65 -15.06 14.90
N PHE A 163 1.64 -15.77 15.40
CA PHE A 163 1.37 -15.88 16.84
C PHE A 163 2.08 -17.08 17.50
N ASP A 164 2.77 -17.90 16.75
CA ASP A 164 3.60 -18.96 17.31
C ASP A 164 4.82 -18.37 18.03
N SER A 165 5.06 -18.79 19.26
CA SER A 165 6.13 -18.27 20.10
C SER A 165 7.54 -18.51 19.54
N GLU A 166 7.75 -19.58 18.77
CA GLU A 166 9.04 -19.82 18.10
C GLU A 166 9.22 -18.85 16.94
N THR A 167 8.17 -18.59 16.17
CA THR A 167 8.19 -17.60 15.08
C THR A 167 8.47 -16.20 15.62
N VAL A 168 7.76 -15.76 16.66
CA VAL A 168 7.97 -14.45 17.31
C VAL A 168 9.41 -14.28 17.81
N ASN A 169 9.98 -15.30 18.45
CA ASN A 169 11.35 -15.25 18.98
C ASN A 169 12.43 -15.32 17.91
N ASN A 170 12.14 -15.87 16.74
CA ASN A 170 13.07 -16.03 15.63
C ASN A 170 12.83 -15.01 14.49
N ALA A 171 11.76 -14.21 14.60
CA ALA A 171 11.49 -13.16 13.61
C ALA A 171 12.68 -12.18 13.57
N VAL A 172 13.23 -12.02 12.38
CA VAL A 172 14.44 -11.21 12.12
C VAL A 172 14.17 -9.72 12.34
N SER A 173 12.91 -9.34 12.56
CA SER A 173 12.49 -7.96 12.67
C SER A 173 11.50 -7.78 13.81
N TYR A 174 11.88 -6.99 14.84
CA TYR A 174 11.01 -6.40 15.84
C TYR A 174 9.79 -5.66 15.25
N THR A 175 9.78 -5.50 13.94
CA THR A 175 8.82 -4.77 13.14
C THR A 175 7.50 -5.52 12.98
N HIS A 176 7.48 -6.83 13.09
CA HIS A 176 6.25 -7.64 13.01
C HIS A 176 5.44 -7.63 14.32
N LEU A 177 6.08 -7.27 15.46
CA LEU A 177 5.46 -7.38 16.78
C LEU A 177 4.45 -6.26 17.08
N ARG A 178 4.60 -5.08 16.47
CA ARG A 178 3.77 -3.91 16.80
C ARG A 178 2.31 -4.10 16.40
N ALA A 179 2.05 -4.76 15.27
CA ALA A 179 0.70 -5.07 14.81
C ALA A 179 0.00 -6.17 15.62
N HIS A 180 0.77 -7.04 16.31
CA HIS A 180 0.20 -8.14 17.10
C HIS A 180 -0.54 -7.66 18.36
N GLU A 181 -0.11 -6.55 18.97
CA GLU A 181 -0.70 -6.05 20.21
C GLU A 181 -2.09 -5.45 20.02
N THR A 182 -2.45 -5.09 18.79
CA THR A 182 -3.66 -4.34 18.46
C THR A 182 -4.81 -5.22 17.95
N LEU A 183 -4.49 -6.37 17.34
CA LEU A 183 -5.49 -7.27 16.76
C LEU A 183 -6.07 -8.31 17.73
N THR A 184 -5.74 -8.22 19.01
CA THR A 184 -6.29 -9.07 20.09
C THR A 184 -7.52 -8.43 20.73
#